data_5351a74579757d3795052da6a8bcfaa7
#
_entry.id   5351a74579757d3795052da6a8bcfaa7
#
_cell.length_a   1.000
_cell.length_b   1.000
_cell.length_c   1.000
_cell.angle_alpha   90.00
_cell.angle_beta   90.00
_cell.angle_gamma   90.00
#
_symmetry.space_group_name_H-M   'P 1'
#
loop_
_entity.id
_entity.type
_entity.pdbx_description
1 polymer ?
#
loop_
_entity_poly.entity_id
_entity_poly.type
_entity_poly.pdbx_seq_one_letter_code
_entity_poly.pdbx_strand_id
1 'polypeptide(L)'
;MLALPWIHLALLSFGYGLALTYGHLGWLAGISVALLLTAGFAARQQHVRIGRYLGHALFIFMALALAMHWLPGFYNGRGINPQRFTDDAVRFSMYLNLDKPLIGFWLLLVCPWIVGQRSLRLGIFATAMGLTLSALLALGGALLLGVISWAPKWPDQAWLWLFNNLLLVTLVEEALFRGYIQGGLSRHLKHLPYGENLALLLASLLFGLAHLAAGWQWVLLATLAGVGYGLAYRFGGLAAAIATHFGLNLLHFGLFTYPMLAG
;
A
#
# COMPACT_ATOMS: atom_id res chain seq x y z
N MET A 1 19.55 -15.35 -5.97
CA MET A 1 18.88 -14.10 -5.53
C MET A 1 18.82 -12.99 -6.58
N LEU A 2 19.18 -13.22 -7.84
CA LEU A 2 19.13 -12.25 -8.95
C LEU A 2 17.79 -12.27 -9.74
N ALA A 3 16.87 -13.19 -9.43
CA ALA A 3 15.63 -13.34 -10.19
C ALA A 3 14.53 -12.31 -9.85
N LEU A 4 14.51 -11.76 -8.61
CA LEU A 4 13.44 -10.87 -8.16
C LEU A 4 13.32 -9.57 -8.99
N PRO A 5 14.41 -8.81 -9.27
CA PRO A 5 14.28 -7.57 -10.04
C PRO A 5 13.79 -7.80 -11.47
N TRP A 6 14.18 -8.92 -12.10
CA TRP A 6 13.75 -9.24 -13.46
C TRP A 6 12.26 -9.61 -13.55
N ILE A 7 11.72 -10.31 -12.54
CA ILE A 7 10.29 -10.61 -12.46
C ILE A 7 9.47 -9.31 -12.33
N HIS A 8 9.89 -8.40 -11.47
CA HIS A 8 9.21 -7.11 -11.32
C HIS A 8 9.26 -6.27 -12.61
N LEU A 9 10.41 -6.24 -13.29
CA LEU A 9 10.55 -5.58 -14.58
C LEU A 9 9.68 -6.23 -15.66
N ALA A 10 9.62 -7.55 -15.71
CA ALA A 10 8.79 -8.27 -16.66
C ALA A 10 7.29 -7.98 -16.43
N LEU A 11 6.82 -8.03 -15.17
CA LEU A 11 5.45 -7.71 -14.81
C LEU A 11 5.10 -6.25 -15.13
N LEU A 12 6.01 -5.31 -14.81
CA LEU A 12 5.85 -3.90 -15.17
C LEU A 12 5.74 -3.73 -16.69
N SER A 13 6.70 -4.28 -17.44
CA SER A 13 6.73 -4.14 -18.91
C SER A 13 5.50 -4.76 -19.57
N PHE A 14 5.09 -5.94 -19.11
CA PHE A 14 3.90 -6.61 -19.61
C PHE A 14 2.62 -5.83 -19.30
N GLY A 15 2.41 -5.47 -18.02
CA GLY A 15 1.20 -4.76 -17.59
C GLY A 15 1.07 -3.39 -18.23
N TYR A 16 2.15 -2.60 -18.25
CA TYR A 16 2.13 -1.26 -18.88
C TYR A 16 2.14 -1.33 -20.40
N GLY A 17 2.75 -2.36 -21.00
CA GLY A 17 2.65 -2.64 -22.42
C GLY A 17 1.20 -2.90 -22.84
N LEU A 18 0.47 -3.74 -22.10
CA LEU A 18 -0.96 -3.94 -22.34
C LEU A 18 -1.75 -2.65 -22.16
N ALA A 19 -1.52 -1.92 -21.06
CA ALA A 19 -2.21 -0.65 -20.82
C ALA A 19 -1.98 0.37 -21.94
N LEU A 20 -0.79 0.41 -22.53
CA LEU A 20 -0.47 1.26 -23.69
C LEU A 20 -1.24 0.80 -24.93
N THR A 21 -1.25 -0.50 -25.23
CA THR A 21 -1.95 -1.06 -26.42
C THR A 21 -3.45 -0.85 -26.36
N TYR A 22 -4.04 -0.86 -25.16
CA TYR A 22 -5.47 -0.60 -24.95
C TYR A 22 -5.82 0.87 -24.73
N GLY A 23 -4.86 1.81 -24.92
CA GLY A 23 -5.11 3.25 -24.82
C GLY A 23 -5.28 3.78 -23.38
N HIS A 24 -4.92 3.00 -22.37
CA HIS A 24 -4.98 3.39 -20.95
C HIS A 24 -3.77 4.24 -20.51
N LEU A 25 -2.77 4.40 -21.37
CA LEU A 25 -1.61 5.28 -21.15
C LEU A 25 -1.47 6.29 -22.27
N GLY A 26 -1.46 7.57 -21.93
CA GLY A 26 -1.10 8.66 -22.84
C GLY A 26 0.40 8.95 -22.79
N TRP A 27 0.92 9.68 -23.80
CA TRP A 27 2.34 10.03 -23.88
C TRP A 27 2.85 10.83 -22.66
N LEU A 28 1.99 11.59 -21.99
CA LEU A 28 2.33 12.33 -20.77
C LEU A 28 2.72 11.43 -19.60
N ALA A 29 2.22 10.19 -19.53
CA ALA A 29 2.68 9.21 -18.54
C ALA A 29 4.18 8.90 -18.69
N GLY A 30 4.72 9.03 -19.91
CA GLY A 30 6.15 8.87 -20.17
C GLY A 30 7.02 9.86 -19.40
N ILE A 31 6.53 11.11 -19.18
CA ILE A 31 7.22 12.11 -18.36
C ILE A 31 7.34 11.63 -16.91
N SER A 32 6.25 11.09 -16.34
CA SER A 32 6.23 10.54 -14.98
C SER A 32 7.22 9.39 -14.84
N VAL A 33 7.26 8.48 -15.82
CA VAL A 33 8.23 7.36 -15.85
C VAL A 33 9.66 7.89 -15.95
N ALA A 34 9.93 8.87 -16.81
CA ALA A 34 11.27 9.47 -16.95
C ALA A 34 11.73 10.15 -15.64
N LEU A 35 10.86 10.86 -14.95
CA LEU A 35 11.16 11.46 -13.64
C LEU A 35 11.43 10.40 -12.58
N LEU A 36 10.66 9.30 -12.55
CA LEU A 36 10.92 8.18 -11.64
C LEU A 36 12.25 7.48 -11.95
N LEU A 37 12.60 7.30 -13.22
CA LEU A 37 13.89 6.75 -13.62
C LEU A 37 15.03 7.67 -13.17
N THR A 38 14.89 8.99 -13.38
CA THR A 38 15.85 10.00 -12.92
C THR A 38 16.01 9.95 -11.39
N ALA A 39 14.90 9.90 -10.65
CA ALA A 39 14.92 9.73 -9.20
C ALA A 39 15.63 8.45 -8.78
N GLY A 40 15.38 7.33 -9.46
CA GLY A 40 16.01 6.05 -9.18
C GLY A 40 17.51 6.04 -9.46
N PHE A 41 17.92 6.64 -10.56
CA PHE A 41 19.33 6.79 -10.90
C PHE A 41 20.07 7.65 -9.86
N ALA A 42 19.50 8.81 -9.50
CA ALA A 42 20.06 9.69 -8.49
C ALA A 42 20.10 9.03 -7.09
N ALA A 43 19.03 8.34 -6.69
CA ALA A 43 18.95 7.67 -5.39
C ALA A 43 19.98 6.53 -5.21
N ARG A 44 20.42 5.90 -6.31
CA ARG A 44 21.43 4.83 -6.32
C ARG A 44 22.87 5.32 -6.29
N GLN A 45 23.13 6.62 -6.45
CA GLN A 45 24.49 7.14 -6.45
C GLN A 45 25.12 7.04 -5.05
N GLN A 46 26.11 6.15 -4.90
CA GLN A 46 26.75 5.90 -3.61
C GLN A 46 27.74 7.00 -3.21
N HIS A 47 28.38 7.64 -4.19
CA HIS A 47 29.47 8.60 -3.96
C HIS A 47 29.01 10.06 -3.84
N VAL A 48 27.79 10.41 -4.28
CA VAL A 48 27.26 11.77 -4.26
C VAL A 48 26.08 11.85 -3.30
N ARG A 49 26.35 12.24 -2.04
CA ARG A 49 25.31 12.33 -0.99
C ARG A 49 24.13 13.22 -1.40
N ILE A 50 24.42 14.40 -1.96
CA ILE A 50 23.39 15.36 -2.41
C ILE A 50 22.51 14.72 -3.50
N GLY A 51 23.11 14.07 -4.52
CA GLY A 51 22.36 13.40 -5.57
C GLY A 51 21.40 12.34 -5.01
N ARG A 52 21.87 11.55 -4.04
CA ARG A 52 21.02 10.55 -3.38
C ARG A 52 19.83 11.17 -2.65
N TYR A 53 20.04 12.25 -1.88
CA TYR A 53 18.94 12.93 -1.20
C TYR A 53 17.95 13.56 -2.18
N LEU A 54 18.43 14.19 -3.25
CA LEU A 54 17.57 14.73 -4.31
C LEU A 54 16.78 13.63 -5.01
N GLY A 55 17.39 12.46 -5.27
CA GLY A 55 16.68 11.30 -5.84
C GLY A 55 15.54 10.82 -4.96
N HIS A 56 15.76 10.68 -3.66
CA HIS A 56 14.70 10.33 -2.72
C HIS A 56 13.65 11.43 -2.56
N ALA A 57 14.05 12.70 -2.55
CA ALA A 57 13.11 13.84 -2.48
C ALA A 57 12.20 13.88 -3.72
N LEU A 58 12.78 13.72 -4.92
CA LEU A 58 12.02 13.63 -6.16
C LEU A 58 11.06 12.42 -6.14
N PHE A 59 11.52 11.25 -5.66
CA PHE A 59 10.64 10.09 -5.51
C PHE A 59 9.47 10.36 -4.56
N ILE A 60 9.70 10.97 -3.39
CA ILE A 60 8.64 11.30 -2.42
C ILE A 60 7.61 12.23 -3.06
N PHE A 61 8.06 13.27 -3.78
CA PHE A 61 7.18 14.17 -4.51
C PHE A 61 6.35 13.42 -5.56
N MET A 62 7.01 12.59 -6.38
CA MET A 62 6.34 11.77 -7.40
C MET A 62 5.37 10.77 -6.79
N ALA A 63 5.73 10.10 -5.69
CA ALA A 63 4.87 9.16 -4.99
C ALA A 63 3.60 9.83 -4.48
N LEU A 64 3.72 11.05 -3.92
CA LEU A 64 2.56 11.84 -3.51
C LEU A 64 1.68 12.22 -4.70
N ALA A 65 2.27 12.72 -5.78
CA ALA A 65 1.54 13.14 -6.98
C ALA A 65 0.83 11.96 -7.68
N LEU A 66 1.45 10.76 -7.72
CA LEU A 66 0.84 9.54 -8.23
C LEU A 66 -0.28 9.04 -7.32
N ALA A 67 -0.07 9.06 -6.00
CA ALA A 67 -1.08 8.64 -5.02
C ALA A 67 -2.34 9.52 -5.07
N MET A 68 -2.17 10.81 -5.35
CA MET A 68 -3.24 11.80 -5.46
C MET A 68 -3.82 11.91 -6.89
N HIS A 69 -3.36 11.09 -7.85
CA HIS A 69 -3.78 11.13 -9.25
C HIS A 69 -3.61 12.51 -9.94
N TRP A 70 -2.58 13.27 -9.56
CA TRP A 70 -2.32 14.60 -10.10
C TRP A 70 -1.58 14.58 -11.44
N LEU A 71 -0.96 13.43 -11.77
CA LEU A 71 -0.13 13.33 -12.97
C LEU A 71 -0.97 12.91 -14.18
N PRO A 72 -0.84 13.62 -15.32
CA PRO A 72 -1.62 13.32 -16.52
C PRO A 72 -1.09 12.07 -17.24
N GLY A 73 -1.94 11.52 -18.12
CA GLY A 73 -1.57 10.42 -19.00
C GLY A 73 -1.88 9.02 -18.45
N PHE A 74 -2.49 8.93 -17.27
CA PHE A 74 -2.98 7.68 -16.70
C PHE A 74 -4.50 7.65 -16.79
N TYR A 75 -5.04 6.76 -17.63
CA TYR A 75 -6.49 6.59 -17.81
C TYR A 75 -6.93 5.35 -17.06
N ASN A 76 -7.13 5.51 -15.75
CA ASN A 76 -7.49 4.44 -14.84
C ASN A 76 -8.84 3.82 -15.23
N GLY A 77 -8.83 2.54 -15.64
CA GLY A 77 -10.04 1.83 -16.04
C GLY A 77 -10.94 1.53 -14.84
N ARG A 78 -12.26 1.66 -15.01
CA ARG A 78 -13.21 1.26 -13.97
C ARG A 78 -13.38 -0.25 -13.98
N GLY A 79 -12.97 -0.91 -12.89
CA GLY A 79 -13.10 -2.35 -12.71
C GLY A 79 -14.44 -2.75 -12.09
N ILE A 80 -14.96 -1.96 -11.11
CA ILE A 80 -16.27 -2.19 -10.50
C ILE A 80 -17.10 -0.91 -10.62
N ASN A 81 -18.28 -1.03 -11.23
CA ASN A 81 -19.23 0.08 -11.33
C ASN A 81 -19.82 0.42 -9.95
N PRO A 82 -20.29 1.68 -9.74
CA PRO A 82 -20.88 2.09 -8.47
C PRO A 82 -22.09 1.22 -8.10
N GLN A 83 -21.94 0.40 -7.06
CA GLN A 83 -22.97 -0.49 -6.55
C GLN A 83 -22.90 -0.61 -5.03
N ARG A 84 -23.96 -1.09 -4.41
CA ARG A 84 -23.95 -1.48 -3.00
C ARG A 84 -23.74 -2.98 -2.92
N PHE A 85 -22.88 -3.42 -2.02
CA PHE A 85 -22.69 -4.86 -1.76
C PHE A 85 -23.66 -5.38 -0.68
N THR A 86 -24.23 -4.47 0.11
CA THR A 86 -25.33 -4.71 1.07
C THR A 86 -26.22 -3.48 1.05
N ASP A 87 -27.51 -3.64 1.39
CA ASP A 87 -28.51 -2.58 1.28
C ASP A 87 -28.18 -1.37 2.16
N ASP A 88 -27.55 -1.61 3.30
CA ASP A 88 -27.14 -0.63 4.31
C ASP A 88 -25.81 0.07 3.98
N ALA A 89 -25.10 -0.35 2.92
CA ALA A 89 -23.80 0.21 2.55
C ALA A 89 -23.89 1.46 1.69
N VAL A 90 -22.88 2.34 1.78
CA VAL A 90 -22.64 3.34 0.75
C VAL A 90 -22.25 2.64 -0.57
N ARG A 91 -22.44 3.34 -1.70
CA ARG A 91 -22.02 2.82 -3.00
C ARG A 91 -20.50 2.73 -3.09
N PHE A 92 -20.00 1.59 -3.56
CA PHE A 92 -18.59 1.34 -3.85
C PHE A 92 -18.36 1.27 -5.34
N SER A 93 -17.25 1.85 -5.79
CA SER A 93 -16.70 1.67 -7.14
C SER A 93 -15.20 1.45 -7.04
N MET A 94 -14.62 0.74 -7.99
CA MET A 94 -13.18 0.43 -8.00
C MET A 94 -12.58 0.75 -9.36
N TYR A 95 -11.42 1.39 -9.32
CA TYR A 95 -10.59 1.65 -10.50
C TYR A 95 -9.33 0.78 -10.46
N LEU A 96 -8.92 0.31 -11.63
CA LEU A 96 -7.63 -0.33 -11.85
C LEU A 96 -6.61 0.78 -12.09
N ASN A 97 -5.94 1.17 -11.02
CA ASN A 97 -4.99 2.29 -11.06
C ASN A 97 -3.70 1.86 -11.78
N LEU A 98 -3.21 2.70 -12.68
CA LEU A 98 -1.95 2.52 -13.40
C LEU A 98 -0.83 3.41 -12.86
N ASP A 99 -1.17 4.47 -12.15
CA ASP A 99 -0.23 5.41 -11.55
C ASP A 99 0.34 4.91 -10.20
N LYS A 100 -0.50 4.55 -9.25
CA LYS A 100 -0.06 4.11 -7.91
C LYS A 100 0.91 2.93 -7.92
N PRO A 101 0.75 1.87 -8.75
CA PRO A 101 1.69 0.75 -8.77
C PRO A 101 3.13 1.14 -9.10
N LEU A 102 3.37 2.25 -9.83
CA LEU A 102 4.71 2.76 -10.11
C LEU A 102 5.50 3.06 -8.83
N ILE A 103 4.82 3.46 -7.75
CA ILE A 103 5.43 3.67 -6.43
C ILE A 103 6.04 2.35 -5.93
N GLY A 104 5.25 1.29 -5.93
CA GLY A 104 5.68 -0.05 -5.49
C GLY A 104 6.82 -0.60 -6.34
N PHE A 105 6.70 -0.51 -7.66
CA PHE A 105 7.76 -0.95 -8.58
C PHE A 105 9.06 -0.17 -8.36
N TRP A 106 8.99 1.14 -8.21
CA TRP A 106 10.16 1.95 -7.94
C TRP A 106 10.86 1.51 -6.64
N LEU A 107 10.09 1.32 -5.58
CA LEU A 107 10.61 0.89 -4.28
C LEU A 107 11.28 -0.48 -4.35
N LEU A 108 10.65 -1.46 -5.01
CA LEU A 108 11.20 -2.81 -5.15
C LEU A 108 12.49 -2.83 -6.00
N LEU A 109 12.58 -1.95 -7.00
CA LEU A 109 13.74 -1.87 -7.90
C LEU A 109 14.89 -1.04 -7.33
N VAL A 110 14.60 0.08 -6.65
CA VAL A 110 15.61 1.05 -6.19
C VAL A 110 16.01 0.82 -4.74
N CYS A 111 15.11 0.31 -3.92
CA CYS A 111 15.28 0.15 -2.48
C CYS A 111 15.26 -1.32 -2.04
N PRO A 112 16.20 -2.19 -2.45
CA PRO A 112 16.15 -3.63 -2.16
C PRO A 112 16.11 -3.97 -0.67
N TRP A 113 16.50 -3.05 0.20
CA TRP A 113 16.46 -3.24 1.66
C TRP A 113 15.03 -3.37 2.23
N ILE A 114 13.99 -2.97 1.47
CA ILE A 114 12.61 -3.09 1.94
C ILE A 114 12.12 -4.54 1.99
N VAL A 115 12.73 -5.41 1.18
CA VAL A 115 12.43 -6.84 1.11
C VAL A 115 13.38 -7.58 2.07
N GLY A 116 13.22 -7.36 3.36
CA GLY A 116 14.00 -8.07 4.37
C GLY A 116 13.71 -9.57 4.35
N GLN A 117 14.76 -10.40 4.37
CA GLN A 117 14.59 -11.85 4.50
C GLN A 117 14.26 -12.22 5.93
N ARG A 118 13.15 -12.92 6.11
CA ARG A 118 12.76 -13.53 7.39
C ARG A 118 12.42 -14.99 7.17
N SER A 119 12.51 -15.79 8.21
CA SER A 119 12.09 -17.19 8.11
C SER A 119 10.57 -17.27 7.87
N LEU A 120 10.14 -18.26 7.09
CA LEU A 120 8.71 -18.46 6.80
C LEU A 120 7.88 -18.63 8.08
N ARG A 121 8.42 -19.36 9.06
CA ARG A 121 7.75 -19.57 10.35
C ARG A 121 7.50 -18.26 11.09
N LEU A 122 8.51 -17.39 11.18
CA LEU A 122 8.36 -16.05 11.77
C LEU A 122 7.38 -15.18 10.98
N GLY A 123 7.41 -15.26 9.64
CA GLY A 123 6.47 -14.56 8.78
C GLY A 123 5.03 -14.95 9.05
N ILE A 124 4.72 -16.25 9.11
CA ILE A 124 3.38 -16.76 9.41
C ILE A 124 2.93 -16.32 10.80
N PHE A 125 3.78 -16.48 11.82
CA PHE A 125 3.45 -16.07 13.18
C PHE A 125 3.18 -14.56 13.28
N ALA A 126 4.06 -13.73 12.68
CA ALA A 126 3.91 -12.28 12.66
C ALA A 126 2.64 -11.84 11.92
N THR A 127 2.29 -12.52 10.82
CA THR A 127 1.03 -12.29 10.09
C THR A 127 -0.17 -12.61 10.98
N ALA A 128 -0.20 -13.76 11.62
CA ALA A 128 -1.32 -14.16 12.49
C ALA A 128 -1.52 -13.17 13.64
N MET A 129 -0.44 -12.81 14.33
CA MET A 129 -0.48 -11.85 15.45
C MET A 129 -0.88 -10.44 14.98
N GLY A 130 -0.28 -9.98 13.88
CA GLY A 130 -0.59 -8.67 13.30
C GLY A 130 -2.04 -8.59 12.83
N LEU A 131 -2.55 -9.63 12.14
CA LEU A 131 -3.93 -9.70 11.68
C LEU A 131 -4.92 -9.72 12.85
N THR A 132 -4.67 -10.52 13.87
CA THR A 132 -5.51 -10.55 15.07
C THR A 132 -5.56 -9.19 15.74
N LEU A 133 -4.42 -8.54 15.93
CA LEU A 133 -4.35 -7.21 16.55
C LEU A 133 -5.07 -6.17 15.70
N SER A 134 -4.80 -6.14 14.37
CA SER A 134 -5.45 -5.19 13.46
C SER A 134 -6.97 -5.40 13.40
N ALA A 135 -7.44 -6.66 13.39
CA ALA A 135 -8.87 -6.97 13.38
C ALA A 135 -9.54 -6.51 14.68
N LEU A 136 -8.94 -6.79 15.83
CA LEU A 136 -9.48 -6.36 17.12
C LEU A 136 -9.54 -4.82 17.22
N LEU A 137 -8.47 -4.13 16.85
CA LEU A 137 -8.40 -2.68 16.99
C LEU A 137 -9.19 -1.93 15.92
N ALA A 138 -9.04 -2.31 14.64
CA ALA A 138 -9.67 -1.57 13.55
C ALA A 138 -11.09 -2.03 13.25
N LEU A 139 -11.35 -3.35 13.07
CA LEU A 139 -12.74 -3.82 12.82
C LEU A 139 -13.57 -3.74 14.09
N GLY A 140 -13.01 -4.10 15.25
CA GLY A 140 -13.68 -3.92 16.54
C GLY A 140 -14.00 -2.45 16.82
N GLY A 141 -13.04 -1.55 16.58
CA GLY A 141 -13.25 -0.10 16.68
C GLY A 141 -14.30 0.41 15.69
N ALA A 142 -14.30 -0.08 14.45
CA ALA A 142 -15.29 0.32 13.44
C ALA A 142 -16.71 -0.12 13.80
N LEU A 143 -16.87 -1.30 14.40
CA LEU A 143 -18.16 -1.76 14.96
C LEU A 143 -18.61 -0.88 16.12
N LEU A 144 -17.72 -0.56 17.05
CA LEU A 144 -18.04 0.30 18.20
C LEU A 144 -18.40 1.72 17.80
N LEU A 145 -17.78 2.25 16.75
CA LEU A 145 -18.07 3.58 16.21
C LEU A 145 -19.31 3.59 15.28
N GLY A 146 -19.92 2.44 15.01
CA GLY A 146 -21.05 2.33 14.10
C GLY A 146 -20.68 2.67 12.63
N VAL A 147 -19.42 2.44 12.24
CA VAL A 147 -18.96 2.69 10.86
C VAL A 147 -19.26 1.50 9.96
N ILE A 148 -19.25 0.29 10.52
CA ILE A 148 -19.58 -0.96 9.85
C ILE A 148 -20.54 -1.79 10.70
N SER A 149 -21.23 -2.76 10.06
CA SER A 149 -22.03 -3.80 10.71
C SER A 149 -21.65 -5.19 10.19
N TRP A 150 -22.11 -6.23 10.86
CA TRP A 150 -21.94 -7.61 10.42
C TRP A 150 -22.82 -7.87 9.20
N ALA A 151 -22.19 -8.14 8.05
CA ALA A 151 -22.86 -8.31 6.76
C ALA A 151 -22.06 -9.26 5.85
N PRO A 152 -22.01 -10.57 6.15
CA PRO A 152 -21.24 -11.51 5.38
C PRO A 152 -21.75 -11.61 3.94
N LYS A 153 -20.81 -11.56 2.98
CA LYS A 153 -21.12 -11.57 1.56
C LYS A 153 -19.92 -12.00 0.70
N TRP A 154 -20.22 -12.44 -0.50
CA TRP A 154 -19.23 -12.75 -1.52
C TRP A 154 -19.80 -12.41 -2.91
N PRO A 155 -19.70 -11.16 -3.34
CA PRO A 155 -20.23 -10.72 -4.64
C PRO A 155 -19.43 -11.31 -5.80
N ASP A 156 -20.03 -11.37 -7.01
CA ASP A 156 -19.39 -11.91 -8.21
C ASP A 156 -18.07 -11.23 -8.56
N GLN A 157 -17.96 -9.93 -8.26
CA GLN A 157 -16.75 -9.14 -8.50
C GLN A 157 -15.65 -9.35 -7.45
N ALA A 158 -15.85 -10.23 -6.46
CA ALA A 158 -14.90 -10.45 -5.36
C ALA A 158 -13.50 -10.82 -5.88
N TRP A 159 -13.39 -11.63 -6.93
CA TRP A 159 -12.09 -12.00 -7.51
C TRP A 159 -11.33 -10.80 -8.08
N LEU A 160 -12.03 -9.92 -8.80
CA LEU A 160 -11.41 -8.71 -9.32
C LEU A 160 -10.97 -7.78 -8.19
N TRP A 161 -11.81 -7.65 -7.16
CA TRP A 161 -11.48 -6.89 -5.96
C TRP A 161 -10.24 -7.46 -5.25
N LEU A 162 -10.17 -8.79 -5.06
CA LEU A 162 -9.02 -9.47 -4.43
C LEU A 162 -7.70 -9.17 -5.15
N PHE A 163 -7.65 -9.37 -6.46
CA PHE A 163 -6.43 -9.11 -7.24
C PHE A 163 -6.03 -7.64 -7.20
N ASN A 164 -6.98 -6.72 -7.36
CA ASN A 164 -6.72 -5.29 -7.27
C ASN A 164 -6.22 -4.92 -5.87
N ASN A 165 -6.91 -5.39 -4.82
CA ASN A 165 -6.56 -5.06 -3.43
C ASN A 165 -5.18 -5.59 -3.06
N LEU A 166 -4.84 -6.83 -3.43
CA LEU A 166 -3.54 -7.42 -3.13
C LEU A 166 -2.41 -6.73 -3.90
N LEU A 167 -2.56 -6.58 -5.23
CA LEU A 167 -1.44 -6.21 -6.10
C LEU A 167 -1.29 -4.69 -6.29
N LEU A 168 -2.42 -3.96 -6.42
CA LEU A 168 -2.38 -2.54 -6.75
C LEU A 168 -2.59 -1.63 -5.52
N VAL A 169 -3.06 -2.18 -4.40
CA VAL A 169 -3.27 -1.44 -3.16
C VAL A 169 -2.29 -1.91 -2.10
N THR A 170 -2.52 -3.08 -1.52
CA THR A 170 -1.81 -3.54 -0.31
C THR A 170 -0.30 -3.65 -0.51
N LEU A 171 0.15 -4.26 -1.62
CA LEU A 171 1.58 -4.39 -1.91
C LEU A 171 2.25 -3.02 -2.02
N VAL A 172 1.62 -2.08 -2.72
CA VAL A 172 2.16 -0.72 -2.94
C VAL A 172 2.21 0.05 -1.63
N GLU A 173 1.14 0.00 -0.85
CA GLU A 173 1.03 0.72 0.42
C GLU A 173 2.01 0.15 1.46
N GLU A 174 2.13 -1.17 1.58
CA GLU A 174 3.07 -1.76 2.54
C GLU A 174 4.53 -1.57 2.11
N ALA A 175 4.84 -1.58 0.80
CA ALA A 175 6.17 -1.22 0.32
C ALA A 175 6.53 0.22 0.69
N LEU A 176 5.58 1.15 0.59
CA LEU A 176 5.79 2.56 0.92
C LEU A 176 5.83 2.78 2.45
N PHE A 177 4.77 2.41 3.17
CA PHE A 177 4.64 2.76 4.59
C PHE A 177 5.53 1.88 5.47
N ARG A 178 5.65 0.57 5.21
CA ARG A 178 6.46 -0.34 6.05
C ARG A 178 7.88 -0.46 5.52
N GLY A 179 8.03 -0.79 4.25
CA GLY A 179 9.34 -0.96 3.66
C GLY A 179 10.16 0.33 3.67
N TYR A 180 9.62 1.38 3.08
CA TYR A 180 10.36 2.62 2.85
C TYR A 180 10.32 3.56 4.08
N ILE A 181 9.12 3.94 4.58
CA ILE A 181 9.00 4.90 5.67
C ILE A 181 9.40 4.27 7.00
N GLN A 182 8.72 3.24 7.48
CA GLN A 182 9.02 2.61 8.77
C GLN A 182 10.44 2.05 8.79
N GLY A 183 10.84 1.26 7.77
CA GLY A 183 12.18 0.71 7.67
C GLY A 183 13.27 1.78 7.51
N GLY A 184 12.99 2.87 6.80
CA GLY A 184 13.87 4.04 6.69
C GLY A 184 14.05 4.74 8.03
N LEU A 185 12.96 5.08 8.70
CA LEU A 185 12.98 5.70 10.03
C LEU A 185 13.68 4.82 11.06
N SER A 186 13.40 3.51 11.10
CA SER A 186 14.07 2.58 12.02
C SER A 186 15.59 2.61 11.86
N ARG A 187 16.11 2.70 10.63
CA ARG A 187 17.55 2.82 10.38
C ARG A 187 18.13 4.13 10.83
N HIS A 188 17.41 5.25 10.67
CA HIS A 188 17.86 6.56 11.09
C HIS A 188 17.79 6.75 12.61
N LEU A 189 16.76 6.19 13.24
CA LEU A 189 16.50 6.33 14.68
C LEU A 189 17.11 5.20 15.52
N LYS A 190 17.93 4.31 14.93
CA LYS A 190 18.52 3.15 15.64
C LYS A 190 19.36 3.50 16.85
N HIS A 191 19.89 4.75 16.92
CA HIS A 191 20.68 5.26 18.03
C HIS A 191 19.83 5.81 19.18
N LEU A 192 18.53 5.97 18.98
CA LEU A 192 17.62 6.45 20.01
C LEU A 192 17.02 5.29 20.79
N PRO A 193 16.85 5.41 22.12
CA PRO A 193 16.04 4.49 22.89
C PRO A 193 14.62 4.48 22.29
N TYR A 194 14.05 3.31 22.08
CA TYR A 194 12.72 3.15 21.45
C TYR A 194 12.59 3.63 20.00
N GLY A 195 13.70 3.88 19.29
CA GLY A 195 13.68 4.40 17.91
C GLY A 195 12.84 3.55 16.94
N GLU A 196 12.84 2.22 17.07
CA GLU A 196 11.98 1.33 16.27
C GLU A 196 10.49 1.50 16.59
N ASN A 197 10.13 1.73 17.86
CA ASN A 197 8.74 1.99 18.25
C ASN A 197 8.27 3.32 17.70
N LEU A 198 9.11 4.35 17.77
CA LEU A 198 8.83 5.67 17.20
C LEU A 198 8.63 5.57 15.67
N ALA A 199 9.50 4.84 14.97
CA ALA A 199 9.37 4.61 13.53
C ALA A 199 8.05 3.92 13.18
N LEU A 200 7.65 2.90 13.94
CA LEU A 200 6.38 2.20 13.78
C LEU A 200 5.18 3.15 13.98
N LEU A 201 5.18 3.93 15.08
CA LEU A 201 4.07 4.84 15.39
C LEU A 201 3.95 5.95 14.35
N LEU A 202 5.07 6.57 13.95
CA LEU A 202 5.06 7.61 12.90
C LEU A 202 4.56 7.06 11.56
N ALA A 203 5.02 5.88 11.14
CA ALA A 203 4.56 5.26 9.90
C ALA A 203 3.07 4.88 9.96
N SER A 204 2.57 4.42 11.12
CA SER A 204 1.16 4.09 11.32
C SER A 204 0.28 5.34 11.30
N LEU A 205 0.73 6.43 11.91
CA LEU A 205 0.03 7.72 11.88
C LEU A 205 -0.04 8.27 10.44
N LEU A 206 1.07 8.23 9.70
CA LEU A 206 1.09 8.68 8.30
C LEU A 206 0.17 7.81 7.43
N PHE A 207 0.11 6.50 7.67
CA PHE A 207 -0.84 5.61 7.02
C PHE A 207 -2.29 5.99 7.33
N GLY A 208 -2.61 6.28 8.59
CA GLY A 208 -3.93 6.78 8.97
C GLY A 208 -4.28 8.10 8.29
N LEU A 209 -3.36 9.06 8.29
CA LEU A 209 -3.56 10.37 7.66
C LEU A 209 -3.80 10.26 6.14
N ALA A 210 -3.24 9.25 5.47
CA ALA A 210 -3.54 8.98 4.06
C ALA A 210 -5.03 8.63 3.79
N HIS A 211 -5.79 8.29 4.83
CA HIS A 211 -7.23 8.00 4.77
C HIS A 211 -8.12 9.18 5.15
N LEU A 212 -7.55 10.39 5.31
CA LEU A 212 -8.27 11.58 5.77
C LEU A 212 -9.48 11.94 4.88
N ALA A 213 -9.39 11.70 3.58
CA ALA A 213 -10.49 11.94 2.65
C ALA A 213 -11.75 11.10 2.94
N ALA A 214 -11.61 9.96 3.64
CA ALA A 214 -12.73 9.12 4.08
C ALA A 214 -13.32 9.54 5.45
N GLY A 215 -12.72 10.53 6.12
CA GLY A 215 -13.17 11.05 7.41
C GLY A 215 -12.25 10.67 8.58
N TRP A 216 -12.43 11.35 9.72
CA TRP A 216 -11.55 11.19 10.88
C TRP A 216 -11.62 9.78 11.50
N GLN A 217 -12.78 9.11 11.42
CA GLN A 217 -12.93 7.73 11.89
C GLN A 217 -11.97 6.81 11.13
N TRP A 218 -11.85 6.97 9.81
CA TRP A 218 -10.93 6.21 9.00
C TRP A 218 -9.47 6.53 9.29
N VAL A 219 -9.14 7.78 9.63
CA VAL A 219 -7.79 8.13 10.10
C VAL A 219 -7.45 7.34 11.36
N LEU A 220 -8.34 7.30 12.34
CA LEU A 220 -8.14 6.55 13.58
C LEU A 220 -8.02 5.04 13.30
N LEU A 221 -9.00 4.47 12.60
CA LEU A 221 -9.06 3.03 12.33
C LEU A 221 -7.87 2.53 11.49
N ALA A 222 -7.48 3.29 10.47
CA ALA A 222 -6.31 2.97 9.66
C ALA A 222 -5.00 3.13 10.45
N THR A 223 -4.88 4.13 11.34
CA THR A 223 -3.73 4.24 12.26
C THR A 223 -3.61 3.00 13.14
N LEU A 224 -4.71 2.56 13.74
CA LEU A 224 -4.76 1.36 14.59
C LEU A 224 -4.42 0.07 13.80
N ALA A 225 -5.01 -0.10 12.61
CA ALA A 225 -4.63 -1.19 11.70
C ALA A 225 -3.14 -1.13 11.37
N GLY A 226 -2.66 0.08 11.10
CA GLY A 226 -1.27 0.37 10.80
C GLY A 226 -0.29 -0.09 11.88
N VAL A 227 -0.64 -0.04 13.15
CA VAL A 227 0.18 -0.59 14.22
C VAL A 227 0.37 -2.10 14.05
N GLY A 228 -0.69 -2.85 13.77
CA GLY A 228 -0.60 -4.29 13.53
C GLY A 228 0.24 -4.64 12.29
N TYR A 229 0.07 -3.91 11.18
CA TYR A 229 0.89 -4.08 9.98
C TYR A 229 2.37 -3.77 10.26
N GLY A 230 2.63 -2.69 11.03
CA GLY A 230 3.99 -2.29 11.42
C GLY A 230 4.68 -3.32 12.31
N LEU A 231 3.95 -3.98 13.22
CA LEU A 231 4.46 -5.10 14.01
C LEU A 231 4.71 -6.33 13.14
N ALA A 232 3.79 -6.66 12.23
CA ALA A 232 3.99 -7.75 11.26
C ALA A 232 5.24 -7.51 10.40
N TYR A 233 5.47 -6.29 9.94
CA TYR A 233 6.69 -5.91 9.24
C TYR A 233 7.95 -6.09 10.09
N ARG A 234 7.93 -5.59 11.32
CA ARG A 234 9.10 -5.65 12.23
C ARG A 234 9.56 -7.09 12.48
N PHE A 235 8.65 -8.00 12.73
CA PHE A 235 8.97 -9.38 13.08
C PHE A 235 8.99 -10.33 11.88
N GLY A 236 8.13 -10.15 10.90
CA GLY A 236 7.94 -11.02 9.75
C GLY A 236 8.40 -10.46 8.40
N GLY A 237 8.78 -9.18 8.32
CA GLY A 237 9.19 -8.51 7.10
C GLY A 237 8.02 -8.07 6.21
N LEU A 238 8.35 -7.59 5.00
CA LEU A 238 7.37 -6.98 4.09
C LEU A 238 6.24 -7.93 3.70
N ALA A 239 6.55 -9.20 3.44
CA ALA A 239 5.53 -10.20 3.08
C ALA A 239 4.49 -10.41 4.19
N ALA A 240 4.91 -10.41 5.47
CA ALA A 240 4.01 -10.52 6.60
C ALA A 240 3.11 -9.28 6.74
N ALA A 241 3.65 -8.07 6.52
CA ALA A 241 2.84 -6.85 6.51
C ALA A 241 1.78 -6.87 5.41
N ILE A 242 2.17 -7.24 4.17
CA ILE A 242 1.25 -7.38 3.04
C ILE A 242 0.15 -8.40 3.36
N ALA A 243 0.51 -9.58 3.87
CA ALA A 243 -0.46 -10.62 4.21
C ALA A 243 -1.41 -10.18 5.35
N THR A 244 -0.90 -9.44 6.34
CA THR A 244 -1.71 -8.88 7.44
C THR A 244 -2.71 -7.85 6.92
N HIS A 245 -2.25 -6.89 6.12
CA HIS A 245 -3.09 -5.83 5.56
C HIS A 245 -4.15 -6.41 4.61
N PHE A 246 -3.73 -7.24 3.66
CA PHE A 246 -4.66 -7.92 2.76
C PHE A 246 -5.68 -8.77 3.50
N GLY A 247 -5.25 -9.52 4.53
CA GLY A 247 -6.13 -10.31 5.38
C GLY A 247 -7.17 -9.46 6.11
N LEU A 248 -6.79 -8.29 6.65
CA LEU A 248 -7.74 -7.37 7.29
C LEU A 248 -8.75 -6.83 6.28
N ASN A 249 -8.29 -6.40 5.10
CA ASN A 249 -9.17 -5.91 4.05
C ASN A 249 -10.13 -7.01 3.57
N LEU A 250 -9.66 -8.26 3.47
CA LEU A 250 -10.48 -9.41 3.11
C LEU A 250 -11.56 -9.70 4.17
N LEU A 251 -11.21 -9.67 5.46
CA LEU A 251 -12.18 -9.81 6.54
C LEU A 251 -13.23 -8.71 6.50
N HIS A 252 -12.81 -7.46 6.31
CA HIS A 252 -13.72 -6.33 6.18
C HIS A 252 -14.64 -6.51 4.98
N PHE A 253 -14.10 -6.78 3.79
CA PHE A 253 -14.87 -6.95 2.57
C PHE A 253 -15.86 -8.11 2.64
N GLY A 254 -15.43 -9.26 3.17
CA GLY A 254 -16.23 -10.48 3.15
C GLY A 254 -17.25 -10.60 4.29
N LEU A 255 -16.97 -9.99 5.45
CA LEU A 255 -17.77 -10.23 6.66
C LEU A 255 -18.55 -9.00 7.18
N PHE A 256 -18.20 -7.79 6.73
CA PHE A 256 -18.81 -6.56 7.25
C PHE A 256 -19.38 -5.70 6.13
N THR A 257 -20.23 -4.73 6.47
CA THR A 257 -20.71 -3.70 5.54
C THR A 257 -19.52 -3.03 4.85
N TYR A 258 -19.49 -3.00 3.52
CA TYR A 258 -18.37 -2.50 2.75
C TYR A 258 -18.79 -1.46 1.72
N PRO A 259 -18.06 -0.31 1.60
CA PRO A 259 -16.91 0.08 2.43
C PRO A 259 -17.29 0.56 3.83
N MET A 260 -18.50 1.02 4.04
CA MET A 260 -19.06 1.47 5.33
C MET A 260 -20.57 1.60 5.25
N LEU A 261 -21.22 1.78 6.41
CA LEU A 261 -22.63 2.08 6.53
C LEU A 261 -22.99 3.40 5.82
N ALA A 262 -24.15 3.43 5.19
CA ALA A 262 -24.77 4.67 4.75
C ALA A 262 -25.32 5.36 6.00
N GLY A 263 -24.80 6.56 6.31
CA GLY A 263 -25.25 7.37 7.44
C GLY A 263 -26.66 7.87 7.27
#